data_4bf5cfc116118af140f9ed2e61e247c6
#
_entry.id   4bf5cfc116118af140f9ed2e61e247c6
#
_cell.length_a   1.000
_cell.length_b   1.000
_cell.length_c   1.000
_cell.angle_alpha   90.00
_cell.angle_beta   90.00
_cell.angle_gamma   90.00
#
_symmetry.space_group_name_H-M   'P 1'
#
loop_
_entity.id
_entity.type
_entity.pdbx_description
1 polymer ?
#
loop_
_entity_poly.entity_id
_entity_poly.type
_entity_poly.pdbx_seq_one_letter_code
_entity_poly.pdbx_strand_id
1 'polypeptide(L)'
;EFQKYGDEFDMIGIFETAMECRGINKKYLELSESEIREFFPKYVEFILNCENYDTIEKKDWVEADSYFICNDGKMIGEIRFRKRLNKYLLTRSQGHIGYAIKHSERSKGYGNLALKLILNKIWNEEKHTELMISCKENNKPSSKLIEKNGGILNRINIECDVPTKEYWFFKPIR
;
A
#
# COMPACT_ATOMS: atom_id res chain seq x y z
N GLU A 1 -11.33 6.76 -6.46
CA GLU A 1 -11.67 7.28 -5.12
C GLU A 1 -10.93 6.50 -4.06
N PHE A 2 -10.47 7.18 -3.01
CA PHE A 2 -10.01 6.56 -1.78
C PHE A 2 -11.17 6.59 -0.80
N GLN A 3 -11.63 5.43 -0.36
CA GLN A 3 -12.64 5.34 0.67
C GLN A 3 -11.98 4.86 1.97
N LYS A 4 -12.28 5.54 3.08
CA LYS A 4 -12.04 5.03 4.42
C LYS A 4 -13.19 4.11 4.81
N TYR A 5 -12.86 3.10 5.59
CA TYR A 5 -13.75 2.07 6.09
C TYR A 5 -15.04 2.65 6.73
N GLY A 6 -16.22 2.21 6.34
CA GLY A 6 -17.43 2.57 7.07
C GLY A 6 -18.79 2.43 6.37
N ASP A 7 -18.82 2.22 5.07
CA ASP A 7 -20.11 2.10 4.36
C ASP A 7 -20.43 0.63 4.04
N GLU A 8 -21.69 0.31 3.69
CA GLU A 8 -22.15 -1.04 3.31
C GLU A 8 -21.42 -1.58 2.09
N PHE A 9 -20.22 -2.15 2.30
CA PHE A 9 -19.40 -2.72 1.25
C PHE A 9 -19.59 -4.23 1.14
N ASP A 10 -19.30 -4.74 -0.05
CA ASP A 10 -19.03 -6.16 -0.28
C ASP A 10 -17.82 -6.61 0.55
N MET A 11 -18.03 -6.93 1.82
CA MET A 11 -17.00 -7.37 2.77
C MET A 11 -16.18 -8.53 2.22
N ILE A 12 -16.80 -9.41 1.47
CA ILE A 12 -16.14 -10.60 0.90
C ILE A 12 -15.18 -10.17 -0.20
N GLY A 13 -15.65 -9.39 -1.17
CA GLY A 13 -14.79 -8.89 -2.26
C GLY A 13 -13.66 -8.00 -1.77
N ILE A 14 -13.88 -7.22 -0.69
CA ILE A 14 -12.83 -6.42 -0.05
C ILE A 14 -11.78 -7.33 0.58
N PHE A 15 -12.21 -8.31 1.37
CA PHE A 15 -11.28 -9.23 2.05
C PHE A 15 -10.47 -10.04 1.05
N GLU A 16 -11.11 -10.64 0.06
CA GLU A 16 -10.42 -11.39 -1.01
C GLU A 16 -9.40 -10.53 -1.75
N THR A 17 -9.78 -9.28 -2.11
CA THR A 17 -8.88 -8.36 -2.80
C THR A 17 -7.71 -7.95 -1.91
N ALA A 18 -7.95 -7.68 -0.62
CA ALA A 18 -6.90 -7.34 0.33
C ALA A 18 -5.92 -8.50 0.52
N MET A 19 -6.41 -9.74 0.63
CA MET A 19 -5.57 -10.93 0.75
C MET A 19 -4.74 -11.16 -0.52
N GLU A 20 -5.33 -11.04 -1.70
CA GLU A 20 -4.62 -11.10 -2.98
C GLU A 20 -3.52 -10.03 -3.06
N CYS A 21 -3.83 -8.78 -2.71
CA CYS A 21 -2.90 -7.66 -2.75
C CYS A 21 -1.72 -7.83 -1.79
N ARG A 22 -1.94 -8.47 -0.65
CA ARG A 22 -0.90 -8.71 0.36
C ARG A 22 -0.09 -9.97 0.12
N GLY A 23 -0.44 -10.77 -0.89
CA GLY A 23 0.21 -12.06 -1.16
C GLY A 23 0.04 -13.04 0.01
N ILE A 24 -1.00 -12.89 0.81
CA ILE A 24 -1.27 -13.75 1.95
C ILE A 24 -1.82 -15.07 1.44
N ASN A 25 -1.25 -16.12 1.96
CA ASN A 25 -1.32 -17.52 1.59
C ASN A 25 -2.74 -17.99 1.22
N LYS A 26 -2.84 -18.89 0.24
CA LYS A 26 -4.08 -19.58 -0.20
C LYS A 26 -4.99 -20.10 0.92
N LYS A 27 -4.43 -20.36 2.12
CA LYS A 27 -5.22 -20.81 3.29
C LYS A 27 -6.33 -19.82 3.68
N TYR A 28 -6.16 -18.54 3.47
CA TYR A 28 -7.20 -17.52 3.74
C TYR A 28 -8.15 -17.31 2.57
N LEU A 29 -7.81 -17.79 1.37
CA LEU A 29 -8.70 -17.79 0.20
C LEU A 29 -9.69 -18.97 0.23
N GLU A 30 -9.51 -19.92 1.14
CA GLU A 30 -10.40 -21.08 1.35
C GLU A 30 -11.43 -20.84 2.45
N LEU A 31 -11.49 -19.62 3.04
CA LEU A 31 -12.49 -19.27 4.04
C LEU A 31 -13.89 -19.22 3.39
N SER A 32 -14.85 -19.78 4.08
CA SER A 32 -16.26 -19.61 3.73
C SER A 32 -16.71 -18.16 3.94
N GLU A 33 -17.79 -17.76 3.31
CA GLU A 33 -18.37 -16.42 3.51
C GLU A 33 -18.65 -16.09 4.98
N SER A 34 -19.11 -17.08 5.76
CA SER A 34 -19.37 -16.90 7.19
C SER A 34 -18.10 -16.61 7.99
N GLU A 35 -17.01 -17.32 7.68
CA GLU A 35 -15.70 -17.08 8.30
C GLU A 35 -15.11 -15.71 7.91
N ILE A 36 -15.28 -15.29 6.66
CA ILE A 36 -14.86 -13.94 6.20
C ILE A 36 -15.65 -12.87 6.96
N ARG A 37 -16.97 -13.01 7.11
CA ARG A 37 -17.80 -12.06 7.86
C ARG A 37 -17.43 -11.95 9.32
N GLU A 38 -17.01 -13.05 9.95
CA GLU A 38 -16.53 -13.06 11.34
C GLU A 38 -15.13 -12.40 11.45
N PHE A 39 -14.25 -12.65 10.49
CA PHE A 39 -12.88 -12.18 10.54
C PHE A 39 -12.71 -10.72 10.11
N PHE A 40 -13.55 -10.24 9.21
CA PHE A 40 -13.44 -8.92 8.59
C PHE A 40 -13.42 -7.75 9.60
N PRO A 41 -14.27 -7.72 10.65
CA PRO A 41 -14.19 -6.65 11.66
C PRO A 41 -12.83 -6.60 12.38
N LYS A 42 -12.24 -7.75 12.70
CA LYS A 42 -10.91 -7.84 13.34
C LYS A 42 -9.81 -7.35 12.39
N TYR A 43 -9.96 -7.64 11.11
CA TYR A 43 -9.06 -7.13 10.06
C TYR A 43 -9.13 -5.60 9.95
N VAL A 44 -10.33 -5.02 9.95
CA VAL A 44 -10.53 -3.57 9.91
C VAL A 44 -9.95 -2.92 11.18
N GLU A 45 -10.24 -3.45 12.35
CA GLU A 45 -9.69 -2.99 13.63
C GLU A 45 -8.15 -2.98 13.61
N PHE A 46 -7.53 -4.07 13.14
CA PHE A 46 -6.08 -4.15 12.99
C PHE A 46 -5.53 -3.04 12.07
N ILE A 47 -6.19 -2.75 10.96
CA ILE A 47 -5.78 -1.69 10.03
C ILE A 47 -5.88 -0.31 10.70
N LEU A 48 -7.00 -0.03 11.40
CA LEU A 48 -7.21 1.22 12.13
C LEU A 48 -6.20 1.40 13.25
N ASN A 49 -5.88 0.33 13.98
CA ASN A 49 -4.85 0.36 15.02
C ASN A 49 -3.45 0.68 14.46
N CYS A 50 -3.19 0.42 13.17
CA CYS A 50 -1.94 0.81 12.53
C CYS A 50 -1.85 2.32 12.23
N GLU A 51 -2.92 3.09 12.31
CA GLU A 51 -2.92 4.54 12.04
C GLU A 51 -2.29 5.36 13.18
N ASN A 52 -2.24 4.81 14.39
CA ASN A 52 -1.76 5.52 15.58
C ASN A 52 -0.62 4.74 16.27
N TYR A 53 0.41 5.48 16.69
CA TYR A 53 1.59 4.92 17.37
C TYR A 53 1.24 4.17 18.66
N ASP A 54 0.30 4.67 19.43
CA ASP A 54 -0.06 4.10 20.74
C ASP A 54 -0.83 2.78 20.63
N THR A 55 -1.38 2.47 19.46
CA THR A 55 -2.17 1.27 19.21
C THR A 55 -1.45 0.22 18.35
N ILE A 56 -0.23 0.53 17.88
CA ILE A 56 0.57 -0.41 17.09
C ILE A 56 1.12 -1.54 17.99
N GLU A 57 0.79 -2.78 17.64
CA GLU A 57 1.17 -3.96 18.44
C GLU A 57 2.67 -4.29 18.38
N LYS A 58 3.38 -3.93 17.31
CA LYS A 58 4.79 -4.32 17.09
C LYS A 58 5.71 -3.11 17.12
N LYS A 59 6.74 -3.16 17.96
CA LYS A 59 7.74 -2.08 18.15
C LYS A 59 8.47 -1.65 16.86
N ASP A 60 8.62 -2.56 15.89
CA ASP A 60 9.30 -2.28 14.63
C ASP A 60 8.37 -1.69 13.55
N TRP A 61 7.09 -1.58 13.85
CA TRP A 61 6.12 -1.00 12.95
C TRP A 61 6.04 0.52 13.13
N VAL A 62 5.53 1.19 12.12
CA VAL A 62 5.32 2.63 12.11
C VAL A 62 3.88 2.93 11.75
N GLU A 63 3.41 4.10 12.13
CA GLU A 63 2.08 4.56 11.79
C GLU A 63 1.90 4.54 10.27
N ALA A 64 0.76 4.03 9.84
CA ALA A 64 0.45 3.90 8.44
C ALA A 64 -1.05 4.03 8.19
N ASP A 65 -1.40 4.94 7.30
CA ASP A 65 -2.76 5.01 6.76
C ASP A 65 -2.90 3.98 5.62
N SER A 66 -4.01 3.27 5.61
CA SER A 66 -4.35 2.32 4.53
C SER A 66 -5.63 2.75 3.85
N TYR A 67 -5.64 2.67 2.52
CA TYR A 67 -6.78 3.06 1.69
C TYR A 67 -7.12 1.94 0.73
N PHE A 68 -8.41 1.69 0.54
CA PHE A 68 -8.88 0.88 -0.57
C PHE A 68 -8.92 1.70 -1.85
N ILE A 69 -8.48 1.10 -2.92
CA ILE A 69 -8.63 1.66 -4.26
C ILE A 69 -9.91 1.07 -4.81
N CYS A 70 -10.90 1.91 -5.07
CA CYS A 70 -12.22 1.49 -5.53
C CYS A 70 -12.51 2.02 -6.94
N ASN A 71 -13.23 1.21 -7.73
CA ASN A 71 -13.81 1.60 -8.99
C ASN A 71 -15.24 1.08 -9.06
N ASP A 72 -16.20 1.97 -9.32
CA ASP A 72 -17.64 1.66 -9.38
C ASP A 72 -18.13 0.86 -8.13
N GLY A 73 -17.72 1.32 -6.94
CA GLY A 73 -18.11 0.71 -5.67
C GLY A 73 -17.41 -0.61 -5.33
N LYS A 74 -16.54 -1.12 -6.21
CA LYS A 74 -15.79 -2.36 -5.97
C LYS A 74 -14.34 -2.07 -5.62
N MET A 75 -13.82 -2.76 -4.61
CA MET A 75 -12.40 -2.72 -4.29
C MET A 75 -11.59 -3.42 -5.38
N ILE A 76 -10.61 -2.71 -5.92
CA ILE A 76 -9.70 -3.18 -6.97
C ILE A 76 -8.23 -3.17 -6.54
N GLY A 77 -7.94 -2.68 -5.36
CA GLY A 77 -6.58 -2.61 -4.84
C GLY A 77 -6.48 -1.97 -3.47
N GLU A 78 -5.26 -1.90 -2.99
CA GLU A 78 -4.91 -1.27 -1.71
C GLU A 78 -3.69 -0.37 -1.90
N ILE A 79 -3.66 0.76 -1.20
CA ILE A 79 -2.49 1.61 -1.09
C ILE A 79 -2.29 2.00 0.37
N ARG A 80 -1.04 1.93 0.84
CA ARG A 80 -0.66 2.22 2.22
C ARG A 80 0.40 3.29 2.25
N PHE A 81 0.23 4.25 3.15
CA PHE A 81 1.20 5.30 3.42
C PHE A 81 1.74 5.16 4.85
N ARG A 82 3.03 4.93 5.01
CA ARG A 82 3.75 4.95 6.29
C ARG A 82 4.21 6.37 6.57
N LYS A 83 3.82 6.90 7.73
CA LYS A 83 4.09 8.30 8.11
C LYS A 83 5.56 8.59 8.36
N ARG A 84 6.37 7.55 8.60
CA ARG A 84 7.83 7.65 8.79
C ARG A 84 8.52 6.35 8.39
N LEU A 85 9.84 6.41 8.23
CA LEU A 85 10.68 5.22 8.07
C LEU A 85 11.58 5.09 9.29
N ASN A 86 11.71 3.87 9.77
CA ASN A 86 12.67 3.51 10.83
C ASN A 86 13.78 2.62 10.25
N LYS A 87 14.78 2.30 11.09
CA LYS A 87 15.91 1.46 10.69
C LYS A 87 15.46 0.09 10.15
N TYR A 88 14.45 -0.52 10.76
CA TYR A 88 13.92 -1.82 10.34
C TYR A 88 13.37 -1.78 8.91
N LEU A 89 12.59 -0.76 8.57
CA LEU A 89 12.04 -0.57 7.23
C LEU A 89 13.13 -0.26 6.20
N LEU A 90 14.08 0.62 6.56
CA LEU A 90 15.18 1.00 5.67
C LEU A 90 16.11 -0.17 5.35
N THR A 91 16.42 -1.03 6.31
CA THR A 91 17.25 -2.22 6.06
C THR A 91 16.56 -3.24 5.17
N ARG A 92 15.23 -3.17 5.07
CA ARG A 92 14.41 -4.04 4.21
C ARG A 92 13.93 -3.34 2.95
N SER A 93 14.52 -2.21 2.60
CA SER A 93 14.10 -1.40 1.44
C SER A 93 12.60 -1.14 1.39
N GLN A 94 11.94 -1.02 2.55
CA GLN A 94 10.52 -0.75 2.63
C GLN A 94 10.28 0.76 2.70
N GLY A 95 9.66 1.31 1.65
CA GLY A 95 9.40 2.73 1.52
C GLY A 95 8.16 3.22 2.28
N HIS A 96 7.89 4.52 2.15
CA HIS A 96 6.70 5.17 2.71
C HIS A 96 5.41 4.64 2.07
N ILE A 97 5.41 4.39 0.76
CA ILE A 97 4.22 3.99 0.01
C ILE A 97 4.37 2.55 -0.48
N GLY A 98 3.38 1.72 -0.16
CA GLY A 98 3.17 0.40 -0.75
C GLY A 98 1.81 0.34 -1.41
N TYR A 99 1.70 -0.28 -2.58
CA TYR A 99 0.44 -0.44 -3.28
C TYR A 99 0.36 -1.77 -4.02
N ALA A 100 -0.85 -2.24 -4.19
CA ALA A 100 -1.14 -3.39 -5.02
C ALA A 100 -2.49 -3.23 -5.73
N ILE A 101 -2.59 -3.76 -6.94
CA ILE A 101 -3.82 -3.83 -7.72
C ILE A 101 -4.16 -5.29 -7.95
N LYS A 102 -5.44 -5.65 -7.76
CA LYS A 102 -6.01 -6.96 -8.04
C LYS A 102 -5.60 -7.42 -9.43
N HIS A 103 -5.23 -8.68 -9.59
CA HIS A 103 -4.63 -9.18 -10.84
C HIS A 103 -5.50 -8.88 -12.07
N SER A 104 -6.81 -9.12 -11.98
CA SER A 104 -7.78 -8.86 -13.07
C SER A 104 -7.93 -7.37 -13.43
N GLU A 105 -7.45 -6.47 -12.55
CA GLU A 105 -7.57 -5.02 -12.71
C GLU A 105 -6.26 -4.34 -13.11
N ARG A 106 -5.18 -5.12 -13.27
CA ARG A 106 -3.88 -4.60 -13.71
C ARG A 106 -3.91 -4.14 -15.17
N SER A 107 -2.93 -3.35 -15.54
CA SER A 107 -2.75 -2.79 -16.90
C SER A 107 -3.86 -1.83 -17.37
N LYS A 108 -4.82 -1.49 -16.51
CA LYS A 108 -5.92 -0.54 -16.80
C LYS A 108 -5.60 0.91 -16.34
N GLY A 109 -4.39 1.17 -15.83
CA GLY A 109 -3.97 2.50 -15.38
C GLY A 109 -4.26 2.83 -13.92
N TYR A 110 -4.99 1.99 -13.18
CA TYR A 110 -5.40 2.26 -11.80
C TYR A 110 -4.24 2.47 -10.83
N GLY A 111 -3.16 1.69 -10.95
CA GLY A 111 -1.98 1.89 -10.12
C GLY A 111 -1.33 3.26 -10.32
N ASN A 112 -1.28 3.75 -11.56
CA ASN A 112 -0.76 5.07 -11.87
C ASN A 112 -1.64 6.17 -11.27
N LEU A 113 -2.94 6.04 -11.39
CA LEU A 113 -3.90 6.99 -10.81
C LEU A 113 -3.81 6.99 -9.28
N ALA A 114 -3.78 5.81 -8.66
CA ALA A 114 -3.69 5.67 -7.22
C ALA A 114 -2.40 6.31 -6.66
N LEU A 115 -1.24 6.06 -7.30
CA LEU A 115 0.02 6.67 -6.88
C LEU A 115 -0.03 8.19 -7.01
N LYS A 116 -0.57 8.72 -8.10
CA LYS A 116 -0.74 10.16 -8.30
C LYS A 116 -1.64 10.79 -7.22
N LEU A 117 -2.75 10.14 -6.90
CA LEU A 117 -3.69 10.64 -5.88
C LEU A 117 -3.08 10.64 -4.48
N ILE A 118 -2.38 9.57 -4.08
CA ILE A 118 -1.76 9.52 -2.75
C ILE A 118 -0.61 10.51 -2.63
N LEU A 119 0.22 10.70 -3.65
CA LEU A 119 1.26 11.72 -3.66
C LEU A 119 0.67 13.12 -3.49
N ASN A 120 -0.39 13.46 -4.23
CA ASN A 120 -1.08 14.74 -4.09
C ASN A 120 -1.65 14.93 -2.68
N LYS A 121 -2.27 13.90 -2.11
CA LYS A 121 -2.78 13.94 -0.74
C LYS A 121 -1.66 14.22 0.26
N ILE A 122 -0.58 13.46 0.21
CA ILE A 122 0.55 13.61 1.14
C ILE A 122 1.18 15.00 0.99
N TRP A 123 1.43 15.47 -0.24
CA TRP A 123 2.03 16.80 -0.46
C TRP A 123 1.18 17.97 0.05
N ASN A 124 -0.13 17.81 0.11
CA ASN A 124 -1.05 18.87 0.56
C ASN A 124 -1.37 18.79 2.07
N GLU A 125 -1.49 17.58 2.61
CA GLU A 125 -1.99 17.38 3.98
C GLU A 125 -0.87 17.07 4.98
N GLU A 126 0.26 16.51 4.51
CA GLU A 126 1.36 16.09 5.37
C GLU A 126 2.59 17.01 5.24
N LYS A 127 3.44 16.98 6.27
CA LYS A 127 4.67 17.81 6.31
C LYS A 127 5.87 17.18 5.62
N HIS A 128 5.66 16.12 4.83
CA HIS A 128 6.74 15.45 4.13
C HIS A 128 7.29 16.33 3.00
N THR A 129 8.62 16.34 2.86
CA THR A 129 9.32 16.99 1.75
C THR A 129 9.88 15.96 0.77
N GLU A 130 10.03 14.73 1.23
CA GLU A 130 10.54 13.61 0.44
C GLU A 130 9.85 12.30 0.82
N LEU A 131 9.71 11.39 -0.14
CA LEU A 131 9.09 10.08 0.04
C LEU A 131 9.91 9.02 -0.69
N MET A 132 10.07 7.86 -0.05
CA MET A 132 10.71 6.70 -0.66
C MET A 132 9.65 5.67 -1.09
N ILE A 133 9.78 5.15 -2.29
CA ILE A 133 9.03 3.98 -2.78
C ILE A 133 10.04 2.98 -3.31
N SER A 134 9.79 1.70 -3.05
CA SER A 134 10.65 0.63 -3.54
C SER A 134 9.86 -0.40 -4.32
N CYS A 135 10.55 -1.11 -5.20
CA CYS A 135 10.01 -2.28 -5.88
C CYS A 135 11.14 -3.26 -6.23
N LYS A 136 10.81 -4.54 -6.34
CA LYS A 136 11.76 -5.55 -6.84
C LYS A 136 12.28 -5.14 -8.21
N GLU A 137 13.56 -5.37 -8.48
CA GLU A 137 14.20 -4.96 -9.75
C GLU A 137 13.52 -5.58 -10.97
N ASN A 138 13.05 -6.81 -10.86
CA ASN A 138 12.32 -7.51 -11.92
C ASN A 138 10.87 -7.04 -12.08
N ASN A 139 10.33 -6.24 -11.17
CA ASN A 139 8.97 -5.68 -11.26
C ASN A 139 8.96 -4.46 -12.20
N LYS A 140 9.11 -4.72 -13.49
CA LYS A 140 9.14 -3.66 -14.53
C LYS A 140 7.88 -2.78 -14.55
N PRO A 141 6.64 -3.32 -14.36
CA PRO A 141 5.45 -2.47 -14.29
C PRO A 141 5.53 -1.44 -13.16
N SER A 142 5.97 -1.87 -11.96
CA SER A 142 6.10 -0.96 -10.81
C SER A 142 7.19 0.09 -11.04
N SER A 143 8.37 -0.30 -11.55
CA SER A 143 9.44 0.64 -11.88
C SER A 143 8.95 1.74 -12.84
N LYS A 144 8.34 1.35 -13.97
CA LYS A 144 7.81 2.30 -14.95
C LYS A 144 6.74 3.24 -14.36
N LEU A 145 5.90 2.71 -13.48
CA LEU A 145 4.85 3.47 -12.83
C LEU A 145 5.44 4.50 -11.86
N ILE A 146 6.44 4.11 -11.07
CA ILE A 146 7.13 4.99 -10.13
C ILE A 146 7.85 6.12 -10.88
N GLU A 147 8.63 5.77 -11.91
CA GLU A 147 9.36 6.72 -12.75
C GLU A 147 8.42 7.71 -13.46
N LYS A 148 7.31 7.22 -14.01
CA LYS A 148 6.29 8.06 -14.68
C LYS A 148 5.68 9.11 -13.74
N ASN A 149 5.62 8.83 -12.43
CA ASN A 149 5.11 9.76 -11.42
C ASN A 149 6.21 10.65 -10.79
N GLY A 150 7.42 10.65 -11.33
CA GLY A 150 8.52 11.51 -10.89
C GLY A 150 9.45 10.88 -9.86
N GLY A 151 9.36 9.56 -9.66
CA GLY A 151 10.32 8.83 -8.81
C GLY A 151 11.71 8.79 -9.45
N ILE A 152 12.71 9.19 -8.71
CA ILE A 152 14.13 9.20 -9.12
C ILE A 152 14.81 7.99 -8.49
N LEU A 153 15.38 7.12 -9.32
CA LEU A 153 16.13 5.96 -8.83
C LEU A 153 17.36 6.43 -8.06
N ASN A 154 17.44 6.04 -6.80
CA ASN A 154 18.55 6.37 -5.93
C ASN A 154 19.59 5.25 -5.90
N ARG A 155 19.15 4.01 -5.62
CA ARG A 155 20.03 2.85 -5.57
C ARG A 155 19.28 1.55 -5.80
N ILE A 156 20.05 0.48 -6.04
CA ILE A 156 19.56 -0.90 -5.97
C ILE A 156 20.18 -1.51 -4.71
N ASN A 157 19.35 -1.95 -3.79
CA ASN A 157 19.74 -2.64 -2.57
C ASN A 157 19.43 -4.14 -2.70
N ILE A 158 20.18 -4.99 -2.01
CA ILE A 158 19.91 -6.42 -1.96
C ILE A 158 19.20 -6.71 -0.63
N GLU A 159 17.92 -6.99 -0.71
CA GLU A 159 17.11 -7.37 0.44
C GLU A 159 16.81 -8.87 0.38
N CYS A 160 17.27 -9.64 1.37
CA CYS A 160 17.06 -11.11 1.40
C CYS A 160 17.35 -11.77 0.05
N ASP A 161 18.51 -11.47 -0.54
CA ASP A 161 18.97 -11.93 -1.86
C ASP A 161 18.10 -11.48 -3.05
N VAL A 162 17.20 -10.53 -2.85
CA VAL A 162 16.35 -9.97 -3.91
C VAL A 162 16.77 -8.53 -4.21
N PRO A 163 17.27 -8.24 -5.43
CA PRO A 163 17.57 -6.88 -5.85
C PRO A 163 16.30 -6.02 -5.83
N THR A 164 16.36 -4.93 -5.06
CA THR A 164 15.24 -4.00 -4.83
C THR A 164 15.67 -2.58 -5.18
N LYS A 165 14.92 -1.95 -6.07
CA LYS A 165 15.11 -0.56 -6.47
C LYS A 165 14.46 0.37 -5.47
N GLU A 166 15.19 1.38 -5.01
CA GLU A 166 14.71 2.45 -4.15
C GLU A 166 14.62 3.74 -4.94
N TYR A 167 13.43 4.33 -4.95
CA TYR A 167 13.13 5.59 -5.64
C TYR A 167 12.74 6.66 -4.64
N TRP A 168 13.18 7.90 -4.89
CA TRP A 168 12.81 9.05 -4.09
C TRP A 168 11.95 10.03 -4.89
N PHE A 169 10.99 10.59 -4.21
CA PHE A 169 10.13 11.67 -4.67
C PHE A 169 10.40 12.89 -3.81
N PHE A 170 10.43 14.04 -4.40
CA PHE A 170 10.59 15.31 -3.72
C PHE A 170 9.35 16.17 -3.91
N LYS A 171 8.94 16.87 -2.84
CA LYS A 171 7.78 17.79 -2.91
C LYS A 171 8.08 18.88 -3.93
N PRO A 172 7.19 19.12 -4.90
CA PRO A 172 7.37 20.21 -5.85
C PRO A 172 7.46 21.56 -5.12
N ILE A 173 8.45 22.36 -5.46
CA ILE A 173 8.54 23.76 -5.02
C ILE A 173 7.43 24.51 -5.74
N ARG A 174 6.50 25.09 -4.98
CA ARG A 174 5.43 25.94 -5.51
C ARG A 174 5.91 27.38 -5.62
#